data_2c50a9e11d8c5bb4456bde0eb1fbc383
#
_entry.id   2c50a9e11d8c5bb4456bde0eb1fbc383
#
_cell.length_a   1.000
_cell.length_b   1.000
_cell.length_c   1.000
_cell.angle_alpha   90.00
_cell.angle_beta   90.00
_cell.angle_gamma   90.00
#
_symmetry.space_group_name_H-M   'P 1'
#
loop_
_entity.id
_entity.type
_entity.pdbx_description
1 polymer ?
#
loop_
_entity_poly.entity_id
_entity_poly.type
_entity_poly.pdbx_seq_one_letter_code
_entity_poly.pdbx_strand_id
1 'polypeptide(L)'
;MFNSMFKFLFVTLLLLVLSSYSFSADINMPFGQKAFEIYKTSVEMRTAEGQHQVPTLARYLASEFKKGGFPEEDIHVLEIEGTAALVVRYRGDDSLGKKPISISAHMDVVDALREDWERDPFTLVEENGYYFGRGTVDNKLGMTAVTAGFLRLKAEGWVPGRDLIIAFSG
;
A
#
# COMPACT_ATOMS: atom_id res chain seq x y z
N MET A 1 37.74 -35.23 19.12
CA MET A 1 37.87 -33.97 18.36
C MET A 1 37.05 -33.92 17.06
N PHE A 2 36.80 -35.04 16.39
CA PHE A 2 36.02 -35.08 15.12
C PHE A 2 34.53 -34.70 15.24
N ASN A 3 33.92 -34.88 16.40
CA ASN A 3 32.48 -34.70 16.59
C ASN A 3 32.02 -33.20 16.70
N SER A 4 32.90 -32.30 17.05
CA SER A 4 32.59 -30.86 17.21
C SER A 4 32.61 -30.15 15.87
N MET A 5 33.56 -30.51 15.00
CA MET A 5 33.70 -29.90 13.67
C MET A 5 32.53 -30.27 12.74
N PHE A 6 32.02 -31.50 12.84
CA PHE A 6 30.87 -31.96 12.05
C PHE A 6 29.57 -31.28 12.49
N LYS A 7 29.38 -31.02 13.78
CA LYS A 7 28.22 -30.26 14.30
C LYS A 7 28.25 -28.80 13.86
N PHE A 8 29.44 -28.21 13.83
CA PHE A 8 29.60 -26.81 13.37
C PHE A 8 29.31 -26.67 11.86
N LEU A 9 29.79 -27.63 11.06
CA LEU A 9 29.54 -27.66 9.61
C LEU A 9 28.06 -27.87 9.30
N PHE A 10 27.36 -28.70 10.08
CA PHE A 10 25.92 -28.97 9.88
C PHE A 10 25.03 -27.75 10.26
N VAL A 11 25.40 -27.06 11.35
CA VAL A 11 24.69 -25.81 11.76
C VAL A 11 24.92 -24.69 10.77
N THR A 12 26.13 -24.54 10.23
CA THR A 12 26.45 -23.54 9.23
C THR A 12 25.73 -23.82 7.90
N LEU A 13 25.63 -25.07 7.49
CA LEU A 13 24.90 -25.48 6.28
C LEU A 13 23.39 -25.28 6.44
N LEU A 14 22.84 -25.57 7.64
CA LEU A 14 21.44 -25.35 7.96
C LEU A 14 21.07 -23.84 7.97
N LEU A 15 21.96 -22.99 8.49
CA LEU A 15 21.79 -21.54 8.47
C LEU A 15 21.88 -20.94 7.05
N LEU A 16 22.73 -21.50 6.18
CA LEU A 16 22.83 -21.12 4.77
C LEU A 16 21.58 -21.52 3.96
N VAL A 17 20.95 -22.64 4.28
CA VAL A 17 19.71 -23.08 3.63
C VAL A 17 18.51 -22.22 4.08
N LEU A 18 18.50 -21.78 5.35
CA LEU A 18 17.44 -20.90 5.87
C LEU A 18 17.52 -19.47 5.34
N SER A 19 18.68 -19.00 4.89
CA SER A 19 18.86 -17.66 4.31
C SER A 19 18.38 -17.54 2.85
N SER A 20 17.95 -18.63 2.22
CA SER A 20 17.52 -18.66 0.82
C SER A 20 16.00 -18.52 0.62
N TYR A 21 15.22 -18.41 1.70
CA TYR A 21 13.81 -18.11 1.57
C TYR A 21 13.60 -16.60 1.42
N SER A 22 13.87 -16.08 0.22
CA SER A 22 13.32 -14.80 -0.19
C SER A 22 11.81 -15.00 -0.33
N PHE A 23 11.04 -14.43 0.59
CA PHE A 23 9.60 -14.28 0.40
C PHE A 23 9.42 -13.27 -0.74
N SER A 24 9.36 -13.75 -1.97
CA SER A 24 8.83 -12.96 -3.07
C SER A 24 7.36 -12.71 -2.79
N ALA A 25 6.91 -11.47 -2.90
CA ALA A 25 5.49 -11.16 -2.85
C ALA A 25 4.80 -11.90 -3.99
N ASP A 26 3.97 -12.88 -3.66
CA ASP A 26 3.22 -13.63 -4.66
C ASP A 26 1.94 -12.86 -5.00
N ILE A 27 1.88 -12.31 -6.19
CA ILE A 27 0.71 -11.62 -6.72
C ILE A 27 -0.54 -12.53 -6.76
N ASN A 28 -0.34 -13.85 -6.74
CA ASN A 28 -1.43 -14.82 -6.70
C ASN A 28 -2.00 -15.04 -5.29
N MET A 29 -1.41 -14.43 -4.25
CA MET A 29 -2.01 -14.44 -2.93
C MET A 29 -3.39 -13.76 -2.94
N PRO A 30 -4.32 -14.16 -2.07
CA PRO A 30 -5.61 -13.48 -1.92
C PRO A 30 -5.40 -11.95 -1.83
N PHE A 31 -6.12 -11.19 -2.64
CA PHE A 31 -5.99 -9.73 -2.80
C PHE A 31 -4.66 -9.21 -3.41
N GLY A 32 -3.70 -10.08 -3.77
CA GLY A 32 -2.46 -9.65 -4.41
C GLY A 32 -2.70 -8.93 -5.74
N GLN A 33 -3.55 -9.48 -6.60
CA GLN A 33 -3.93 -8.86 -7.87
C GLN A 33 -4.64 -7.51 -7.67
N LYS A 34 -5.56 -7.41 -6.70
CA LYS A 34 -6.24 -6.15 -6.37
C LYS A 34 -5.26 -5.10 -5.83
N ALA A 35 -4.35 -5.50 -4.96
CA ALA A 35 -3.29 -4.61 -4.47
C ALA A 35 -2.42 -4.10 -5.62
N PHE A 36 -2.03 -4.98 -6.55
CA PHE A 36 -1.24 -4.58 -7.71
C PHE A 36 -1.99 -3.63 -8.65
N GLU A 37 -3.29 -3.88 -8.91
CA GLU A 37 -4.15 -2.97 -9.68
C GLU A 37 -4.21 -1.57 -9.07
N ILE A 38 -4.45 -1.49 -7.74
CA ILE A 38 -4.46 -0.22 -7.01
C ILE A 38 -3.10 0.47 -7.08
N TYR A 39 -2.02 -0.29 -6.88
CA TYR A 39 -0.66 0.22 -6.93
C TYR A 39 -0.32 0.79 -8.31
N LYS A 40 -0.53 0.00 -9.36
CA LYS A 40 -0.28 0.42 -10.75
C LYS A 40 -1.07 1.67 -11.09
N THR A 41 -2.37 1.67 -10.86
CA THR A 41 -3.25 2.82 -11.13
C THR A 41 -2.76 4.06 -10.38
N SER A 42 -2.35 3.90 -9.13
CA SER A 42 -1.88 5.01 -8.30
C SER A 42 -0.54 5.56 -8.82
N VAL A 43 0.41 4.72 -9.20
CA VAL A 43 1.73 5.15 -9.70
C VAL A 43 1.57 5.89 -11.04
N GLU A 44 0.69 5.43 -11.92
CA GLU A 44 0.46 6.00 -13.24
C GLU A 44 -0.34 7.31 -13.23
N MET A 45 -0.91 7.69 -12.08
CA MET A 45 -1.47 9.04 -11.89
C MET A 45 -0.36 10.01 -11.48
N ARG A 46 -0.09 11.03 -12.31
CA ARG A 46 0.87 12.12 -12.02
C ARG A 46 0.28 13.07 -10.99
N THR A 47 0.34 12.70 -9.71
CA THR A 47 -0.20 13.47 -8.59
C THR A 47 0.75 14.54 -8.07
N ALA A 48 1.56 15.12 -8.96
CA ALA A 48 2.47 16.22 -8.63
C ALA A 48 1.70 17.54 -8.55
N GLU A 49 2.28 18.51 -7.83
CA GLU A 49 1.72 19.86 -7.75
C GLU A 49 1.44 20.44 -9.14
N GLY A 50 0.32 21.12 -9.30
CA GLY A 50 -0.12 21.71 -10.56
C GLY A 50 -0.73 20.72 -11.57
N GLN A 51 -0.67 19.41 -11.33
CA GLN A 51 -1.27 18.39 -12.23
C GLN A 51 -2.74 18.10 -11.90
N HIS A 52 -3.23 18.52 -10.74
CA HIS A 52 -4.62 18.37 -10.28
C HIS A 52 -5.12 16.90 -10.31
N GLN A 53 -4.22 15.91 -10.17
CA GLN A 53 -4.59 14.49 -10.19
C GLN A 53 -4.83 13.90 -8.78
N VAL A 54 -4.48 14.62 -7.71
CA VAL A 54 -4.72 14.15 -6.34
C VAL A 54 -6.21 13.92 -6.07
N PRO A 55 -7.14 14.83 -6.44
CA PRO A 55 -8.57 14.56 -6.27
C PRO A 55 -9.05 13.34 -7.07
N THR A 56 -8.49 13.10 -8.25
CA THR A 56 -8.81 11.91 -9.07
C THR A 56 -8.38 10.63 -8.37
N LEU A 57 -7.16 10.60 -7.80
CA LEU A 57 -6.68 9.46 -7.04
C LEU A 57 -7.51 9.24 -5.77
N ALA A 58 -7.84 10.31 -5.04
CA ALA A 58 -8.68 10.22 -3.85
C ALA A 58 -10.05 9.60 -4.16
N ARG A 59 -10.72 10.06 -5.23
CA ARG A 59 -12.00 9.49 -5.69
C ARG A 59 -11.87 8.04 -6.16
N TYR A 60 -10.77 7.68 -6.83
CA TYR A 60 -10.50 6.30 -7.22
C TYR A 60 -10.41 5.39 -5.99
N LEU A 61 -9.58 5.75 -4.99
CA LEU A 61 -9.43 4.98 -3.76
C LEU A 61 -10.74 4.90 -2.97
N ALA A 62 -11.49 6.01 -2.88
CA ALA A 62 -12.82 6.03 -2.26
C ALA A 62 -13.77 5.04 -2.94
N SER A 63 -13.73 4.94 -4.29
CA SER A 63 -14.53 3.97 -5.03
C SER A 63 -14.14 2.52 -4.73
N GLU A 64 -12.85 2.24 -4.54
CA GLU A 64 -12.37 0.91 -4.17
C GLU A 64 -12.83 0.52 -2.76
N PHE A 65 -12.81 1.44 -1.78
CA PHE A 65 -13.37 1.21 -0.45
C PHE A 65 -14.88 0.95 -0.50
N LYS A 66 -15.63 1.74 -1.29
CA LYS A 66 -17.07 1.54 -1.48
C LYS A 66 -17.38 0.16 -2.08
N LYS A 67 -16.66 -0.25 -3.14
CA LYS A 67 -16.76 -1.59 -3.74
C LYS A 67 -16.38 -2.71 -2.75
N GLY A 68 -15.45 -2.44 -1.85
CA GLY A 68 -15.03 -3.34 -0.77
C GLY A 68 -15.99 -3.43 0.40
N GLY A 69 -17.17 -2.78 0.33
CA GLY A 69 -18.23 -2.88 1.34
C GLY A 69 -18.04 -1.94 2.54
N PHE A 70 -17.23 -0.89 2.42
CA PHE A 70 -17.21 0.18 3.41
C PHE A 70 -18.46 1.08 3.24
N PRO A 71 -19.14 1.46 4.34
CA PRO A 71 -20.28 2.35 4.29
C PRO A 71 -19.91 3.72 3.70
N GLU A 72 -20.81 4.29 2.91
CA GLU A 72 -20.55 5.58 2.24
C GLU A 72 -20.37 6.72 3.25
N GLU A 73 -21.08 6.68 4.37
CA GLU A 73 -20.93 7.64 5.47
C GLU A 73 -19.59 7.54 6.23
N ASP A 74 -18.78 6.51 5.95
CA ASP A 74 -17.44 6.34 6.52
C ASP A 74 -16.32 6.67 5.52
N ILE A 75 -16.67 7.15 4.31
CA ILE A 75 -15.72 7.49 3.24
C ILE A 75 -15.88 8.97 2.88
N HIS A 76 -14.84 9.75 3.12
CA HIS A 76 -14.85 11.20 2.88
C HIS A 76 -13.70 11.63 1.98
N VAL A 77 -14.03 12.22 0.83
CA VAL A 77 -13.07 12.91 -0.03
C VAL A 77 -13.24 14.41 0.21
N LEU A 78 -12.19 15.05 0.71
CA LEU A 78 -12.16 16.47 1.05
C LEU A 78 -11.26 17.17 0.04
N GLU A 79 -11.86 17.82 -0.96
CA GLU A 79 -11.13 18.51 -2.04
C GLU A 79 -10.94 20.00 -1.69
N ILE A 80 -9.71 20.50 -1.88
CA ILE A 80 -9.34 21.90 -1.65
C ILE A 80 -8.34 22.33 -2.73
N GLU A 81 -8.72 23.31 -3.55
CA GLU A 81 -7.81 24.01 -4.49
C GLU A 81 -6.88 23.08 -5.31
N GLY A 82 -7.42 22.01 -5.91
CA GLY A 82 -6.68 21.11 -6.79
C GLY A 82 -5.96 19.96 -6.07
N THR A 83 -6.02 19.91 -4.73
CA THR A 83 -5.60 18.77 -3.92
C THR A 83 -6.79 18.13 -3.19
N ALA A 84 -6.56 17.07 -2.45
CA ALA A 84 -7.59 16.38 -1.66
C ALA A 84 -7.00 15.61 -0.48
N ALA A 85 -7.85 15.39 0.53
CA ALA A 85 -7.62 14.35 1.51
C ALA A 85 -8.68 13.24 1.36
N LEU A 86 -8.29 12.00 1.61
CA LEU A 86 -9.21 10.87 1.74
C LEU A 86 -9.20 10.38 3.19
N VAL A 87 -10.38 10.38 3.81
CA VAL A 87 -10.56 9.82 5.15
C VAL A 87 -11.52 8.63 5.07
N VAL A 88 -11.09 7.47 5.59
CA VAL A 88 -11.93 6.27 5.65
C VAL A 88 -11.93 5.72 7.07
N ARG A 89 -13.13 5.46 7.60
CA ARG A 89 -13.32 4.85 8.91
C ARG A 89 -13.64 3.36 8.76
N TYR A 90 -12.86 2.52 9.39
CA TYR A 90 -13.20 1.13 9.62
C TYR A 90 -13.75 1.01 11.04
N ARG A 91 -15.07 0.86 11.16
CA ARG A 91 -15.75 0.79 12.46
C ARG A 91 -15.34 -0.45 13.22
N GLY A 92 -14.96 -0.27 14.46
CA GLY A 92 -14.73 -1.33 15.42
C GLY A 92 -15.99 -1.70 16.21
N ASP A 93 -15.89 -2.77 17.01
CA ASP A 93 -16.94 -3.20 17.96
C ASP A 93 -16.80 -2.57 19.35
N ASP A 94 -15.80 -1.69 19.53
CA ASP A 94 -15.45 -1.00 20.79
C ASP A 94 -15.09 -1.95 21.96
N SER A 95 -14.84 -3.23 21.67
CA SER A 95 -14.50 -4.23 22.70
C SER A 95 -13.26 -3.89 23.50
N LEU A 96 -12.38 -3.04 22.97
CA LEU A 96 -11.19 -2.58 23.68
C LEU A 96 -11.42 -1.33 24.54
N GLY A 97 -12.52 -0.57 24.36
CA GLY A 97 -12.80 0.68 25.06
C GLY A 97 -11.68 1.71 24.86
N LYS A 98 -11.02 1.77 23.70
CA LYS A 98 -9.86 2.61 23.43
C LYS A 98 -10.14 3.57 22.27
N LYS A 99 -9.43 4.69 22.26
CA LYS A 99 -9.49 5.67 21.17
C LYS A 99 -9.14 5.04 19.83
N PRO A 100 -9.67 5.56 18.70
CA PRO A 100 -9.30 5.15 17.35
C PRO A 100 -7.78 5.22 17.09
N ILE A 101 -7.31 4.42 16.14
CA ILE A 101 -5.95 4.52 15.59
C ILE A 101 -6.05 5.21 14.24
N SER A 102 -5.23 6.25 14.02
CA SER A 102 -5.06 6.86 12.70
C SER A 102 -3.85 6.27 12.00
N ILE A 103 -4.02 5.97 10.72
CA ILE A 103 -2.98 5.50 9.80
C ILE A 103 -2.90 6.52 8.68
N SER A 104 -1.75 7.17 8.55
CA SER A 104 -1.54 8.25 7.58
C SER A 104 -0.60 7.83 6.46
N ALA A 105 -0.88 8.30 5.25
CA ALA A 105 -0.01 8.25 4.09
C ALA A 105 -0.31 9.49 3.22
N HIS A 106 0.48 9.70 2.15
CA HIS A 106 0.19 10.77 1.20
C HIS A 106 0.01 10.25 -0.22
N MET A 107 -0.81 10.96 -1.00
CA MET A 107 -1.20 10.63 -2.36
C MET A 107 -0.38 11.39 -3.40
N ASP A 108 0.13 12.56 -3.05
CA ASP A 108 0.95 13.40 -3.90
C ASP A 108 2.36 12.82 -4.12
N VAL A 109 3.04 13.36 -5.10
CA VAL A 109 4.44 13.07 -5.39
C VAL A 109 5.16 14.33 -5.82
N VAL A 110 6.47 14.40 -5.57
CA VAL A 110 7.33 15.39 -6.24
C VAL A 110 7.31 15.11 -7.73
N ASP A 111 7.21 16.16 -8.55
CA ASP A 111 7.17 16.01 -10.00
C ASP A 111 8.46 15.38 -10.56
N ALA A 112 8.41 14.91 -11.79
CA ALA A 112 9.52 14.29 -12.47
C ALA A 112 9.51 14.70 -13.94
N LEU A 113 10.67 15.21 -14.42
CA LEU A 113 10.86 15.50 -15.83
C LEU A 113 11.27 14.23 -16.56
N ARG A 114 10.68 13.99 -17.73
CA ARG A 114 10.93 12.76 -18.51
C ARG A 114 12.41 12.61 -18.88
N GLU A 115 13.10 13.71 -19.14
CA GLU A 115 14.52 13.73 -19.51
C GLU A 115 15.48 13.31 -18.41
N ASP A 116 15.05 13.40 -17.13
CA ASP A 116 15.86 12.99 -15.97
C ASP A 116 15.72 11.49 -15.65
N TRP A 117 14.90 10.77 -16.42
CA TRP A 117 14.57 9.37 -16.14
C TRP A 117 14.88 8.47 -17.34
N GLU A 118 15.52 7.33 -17.10
CA GLU A 118 15.71 6.29 -18.12
C GLU A 118 14.38 5.71 -18.60
N ARG A 119 13.42 5.54 -17.67
CA ARG A 119 12.05 5.06 -17.92
C ARG A 119 11.07 6.21 -17.73
N ASP A 120 9.86 6.07 -18.27
CA ASP A 120 8.79 7.03 -17.98
C ASP A 120 8.46 7.00 -16.48
N PRO A 121 8.60 8.15 -15.75
CA PRO A 121 8.36 8.19 -14.31
C PRO A 121 6.90 7.94 -13.92
N PHE A 122 5.95 8.11 -14.83
CA PHE A 122 4.52 7.91 -14.58
C PHE A 122 3.93 6.70 -15.32
N THR A 123 4.78 5.75 -15.68
CA THR A 123 4.43 4.42 -16.14
C THR A 123 5.06 3.41 -15.19
N LEU A 124 4.27 2.49 -14.63
CA LEU A 124 4.83 1.43 -13.76
C LEU A 124 5.56 0.40 -14.61
N VAL A 125 6.88 0.40 -14.57
CA VAL A 125 7.73 -0.52 -15.29
C VAL A 125 8.25 -1.60 -14.36
N GLU A 126 8.09 -2.87 -14.74
CA GLU A 126 8.69 -4.01 -14.05
C GLU A 126 9.93 -4.49 -14.79
N GLU A 127 11.06 -4.54 -14.11
CA GLU A 127 12.32 -5.09 -14.62
C GLU A 127 13.06 -5.85 -13.53
N ASN A 128 13.47 -7.09 -13.83
CA ASN A 128 14.27 -7.92 -12.93
C ASN A 128 13.68 -8.08 -11.51
N GLY A 129 12.35 -8.09 -11.38
CA GLY A 129 11.63 -8.19 -10.10
C GLY A 129 11.54 -6.89 -9.31
N TYR A 130 11.89 -5.75 -9.92
CA TYR A 130 11.73 -4.42 -9.34
C TYR A 130 10.72 -3.59 -10.12
N TYR A 131 10.00 -2.73 -9.40
CA TYR A 131 9.07 -1.77 -9.98
C TYR A 131 9.69 -0.37 -9.99
N PHE A 132 9.69 0.28 -11.16
CA PHE A 132 10.20 1.63 -11.37
C PHE A 132 9.07 2.58 -11.69
N GLY A 133 9.12 3.78 -11.10
CA GLY A 133 8.17 4.86 -11.32
C GLY A 133 8.25 5.90 -10.20
N ARG A 134 7.74 7.11 -10.44
CA ARG A 134 7.66 8.16 -9.42
C ARG A 134 6.63 7.78 -8.35
N GLY A 135 7.05 7.77 -7.09
CA GLY A 135 6.18 7.43 -5.97
C GLY A 135 6.03 5.93 -5.69
N THR A 136 6.75 5.05 -6.42
CA THR A 136 6.70 3.59 -6.20
C THR A 136 6.97 3.20 -4.76
N VAL A 137 7.86 3.89 -4.06
CA VAL A 137 8.13 3.68 -2.63
C VAL A 137 7.46 4.77 -1.80
N ASP A 138 7.63 6.03 -2.16
CA ASP A 138 7.18 7.20 -1.40
C ASP A 138 6.06 7.95 -2.13
N ASN A 139 4.79 7.77 -1.73
CA ASN A 139 4.29 6.84 -0.71
C ASN A 139 3.17 5.93 -1.26
N LYS A 140 3.12 5.74 -2.60
CA LYS A 140 2.03 4.97 -3.23
C LYS A 140 2.06 3.49 -2.85
N LEU A 141 3.24 2.93 -2.51
CA LEU A 141 3.32 1.58 -1.96
C LEU A 141 2.65 1.50 -0.58
N GLY A 142 3.01 2.41 0.35
CA GLY A 142 2.43 2.45 1.70
C GLY A 142 0.93 2.65 1.67
N MET A 143 0.47 3.63 0.88
CA MET A 143 -0.94 3.91 0.65
C MET A 143 -1.69 2.67 0.09
N THR A 144 -1.12 2.00 -0.90
CA THR A 144 -1.68 0.77 -1.48
C THR A 144 -1.75 -0.36 -0.47
N ALA A 145 -0.68 -0.58 0.30
CA ALA A 145 -0.63 -1.64 1.30
C ALA A 145 -1.72 -1.47 2.37
N VAL A 146 -1.93 -0.24 2.84
CA VAL A 146 -3.01 0.08 3.78
C VAL A 146 -4.37 -0.16 3.13
N THR A 147 -4.60 0.37 1.92
CA THR A 147 -5.87 0.22 1.21
C THR A 147 -6.21 -1.25 0.99
N ALA A 148 -5.32 -2.02 0.35
CA ALA A 148 -5.54 -3.43 0.06
C ALA A 148 -5.68 -4.28 1.33
N GLY A 149 -4.91 -3.96 2.38
CA GLY A 149 -5.01 -4.62 3.68
C GLY A 149 -6.40 -4.43 4.31
N PHE A 150 -6.93 -3.22 4.29
CA PHE A 150 -8.27 -2.93 4.82
C PHE A 150 -9.37 -3.60 3.99
N LEU A 151 -9.26 -3.57 2.66
CA LEU A 151 -10.20 -4.27 1.77
C LEU A 151 -10.22 -5.78 2.04
N ARG A 152 -9.04 -6.38 2.22
CA ARG A 152 -8.91 -7.80 2.55
C ARG A 152 -9.55 -8.12 3.91
N LEU A 153 -9.18 -7.39 4.96
CA LEU A 153 -9.72 -7.60 6.30
C LEU A 153 -11.25 -7.46 6.32
N LYS A 154 -11.79 -6.49 5.57
CA LYS A 154 -13.23 -6.31 5.43
C LYS A 154 -13.89 -7.51 4.74
N ALA A 155 -13.32 -8.01 3.67
CA ALA A 155 -13.82 -9.18 2.94
C ALA A 155 -13.72 -10.48 3.77
N GLU A 156 -12.71 -10.60 4.63
CA GLU A 156 -12.55 -11.70 5.59
C GLU A 156 -13.53 -11.60 6.78
N GLY A 157 -14.32 -10.54 6.87
CA GLY A 157 -15.28 -10.31 7.95
C GLY A 157 -14.64 -9.92 9.29
N TRP A 158 -13.36 -9.53 9.27
CA TRP A 158 -12.70 -9.09 10.49
C TRP A 158 -13.26 -7.77 11.00
N VAL A 159 -13.50 -7.68 12.31
CA VAL A 159 -13.96 -6.46 12.99
C VAL A 159 -12.90 -6.04 14.00
N PRO A 160 -12.37 -4.80 13.91
CA PRO A 160 -11.38 -4.33 14.87
C PRO A 160 -12.03 -4.04 16.24
N GLY A 161 -11.28 -4.22 17.34
CA GLY A 161 -11.75 -3.91 18.69
C GLY A 161 -11.82 -2.42 19.02
N ARG A 162 -11.49 -1.54 18.06
CA ARG A 162 -11.63 -0.08 18.06
C ARG A 162 -11.64 0.42 16.63
N ASP A 163 -12.12 1.61 16.40
CA ASP A 163 -12.07 2.21 15.07
C ASP A 163 -10.64 2.36 14.54
N LEU A 164 -10.47 2.07 13.25
CA LEU A 164 -9.27 2.42 12.51
C LEU A 164 -9.63 3.50 11.50
N ILE A 165 -8.80 4.54 11.42
CA ILE A 165 -9.04 5.68 10.54
C ILE A 165 -7.86 5.81 9.58
N ILE A 166 -8.12 5.66 8.29
CA ILE A 166 -7.18 6.04 7.24
C ILE A 166 -7.30 7.55 7.05
N ALA A 167 -6.17 8.23 6.94
CA ALA A 167 -6.08 9.65 6.60
C ALA A 167 -4.97 9.84 5.55
N PHE A 168 -5.36 9.89 4.28
CA PHE A 168 -4.43 10.14 3.18
C PHE A 168 -4.53 11.60 2.77
N SER A 169 -3.39 12.29 2.76
CA SER A 169 -3.25 13.68 2.29
C SER A 169 -2.75 13.76 0.86
N GLY A 170 -2.88 14.90 0.24
CA GLY A 170 -2.28 15.24 -1.02
C GLY A 170 -1.72 16.65 -1.05
#